data_858699927dd580b8c7f970ecf026b300
#
_entry.id   858699927dd580b8c7f970ecf026b300
#
_cell.length_a   1.000
_cell.length_b   1.000
_cell.length_c   1.000
_cell.angle_alpha   90.00
_cell.angle_beta   90.00
_cell.angle_gamma   90.00
#
_symmetry.space_group_name_H-M   'P 1'
#
loop_
_entity.id
_entity.type
_entity.pdbx_description
1 polymer ?
#
loop_
_entity_poly.entity_id
_entity_poly.type
_entity_poly.pdbx_seq_one_letter_code
_entity_poly.pdbx_strand_id
1 'polypeptide(L)'
;MASEIKISFHKQLFLQLIIFSWTIVLCFIGFQYQREKEYKSEFLNAQLQQYNRHLLDTVEEGLPYEDYIANHDKPFDELRISIIALSGAVVYDNTISLDSLDNHRGRSEVANALEKGEGYNISRQSASDGREYFYSATRGDRVIVRTAIPYSNTLRDMLEADWSFLVVMISISLAMSILAYFTTRKLGKDIERVNRYEAEQERNRIKRQLTNNINHELKTPVASIQVCLETLLSGIALSEDKRQELIGRC
;
A
#
# COMPACT_ATOMS: atom_id res chain seq x y z
N MET A 1 1.80 22.50 -32.45
CA MET A 1 1.83 21.03 -32.72
C MET A 1 2.51 20.37 -31.53
N ALA A 2 1.75 19.84 -30.59
CA ALA A 2 2.32 19.07 -29.48
C ALA A 2 2.66 17.67 -30.03
N SER A 3 3.94 17.31 -30.02
CA SER A 3 4.37 15.96 -30.32
C SER A 3 3.83 15.03 -29.23
N GLU A 4 2.82 14.24 -29.54
CA GLU A 4 2.42 13.12 -28.68
C GLU A 4 3.65 12.20 -28.54
N ILE A 5 4.22 12.22 -27.34
CA ILE A 5 5.29 11.29 -26.96
C ILE A 5 4.62 9.92 -26.84
N LYS A 6 4.65 9.15 -27.94
CA LYS A 6 4.14 7.79 -27.99
C LYS A 6 5.04 6.91 -27.11
N ILE A 7 4.69 6.83 -25.82
CA ILE A 7 5.41 6.00 -24.84
C ILE A 7 5.31 4.55 -25.35
N SER A 8 6.43 3.86 -25.46
CA SER A 8 6.47 2.44 -25.88
C SER A 8 5.63 1.59 -24.91
N PHE A 9 4.87 0.63 -25.43
CA PHE A 9 3.94 -0.22 -24.68
C PHE A 9 4.54 -0.81 -23.38
N HIS A 10 5.78 -1.31 -23.46
CA HIS A 10 6.47 -1.86 -22.29
C HIS A 10 6.75 -0.81 -21.19
N LYS A 11 6.99 0.45 -21.55
CA LYS A 11 7.20 1.53 -20.59
C LYS A 11 5.90 1.92 -19.90
N GLN A 12 4.79 1.94 -20.65
CA GLN A 12 3.47 2.23 -20.11
C GLN A 12 3.02 1.12 -19.14
N LEU A 13 3.19 -0.14 -19.54
CA LEU A 13 2.88 -1.28 -18.69
C LEU A 13 3.73 -1.28 -17.41
N PHE A 14 5.04 -1.04 -17.53
CA PHE A 14 5.93 -0.91 -16.38
C PHE A 14 5.49 0.20 -15.43
N LEU A 15 5.18 1.39 -15.96
CA LEU A 15 4.74 2.52 -15.15
C LEU A 15 3.45 2.20 -14.37
N GLN A 16 2.47 1.58 -15.03
CA GLN A 16 1.23 1.16 -14.37
C GLN A 16 1.47 0.16 -13.24
N LEU A 17 2.30 -0.86 -13.48
CA LEU A 17 2.65 -1.86 -12.47
C LEU A 17 3.37 -1.24 -11.28
N ILE A 18 4.30 -0.30 -11.51
CA ILE A 18 5.01 0.39 -10.44
C ILE A 18 4.06 1.26 -9.61
N ILE A 19 3.25 2.09 -10.27
CA ILE A 19 2.29 2.94 -9.55
C ILE A 19 1.36 2.08 -8.69
N PHE A 20 0.80 1.01 -9.24
CA PHE A 20 -0.09 0.11 -8.52
C PHE A 20 0.62 -0.55 -7.32
N SER A 21 1.82 -1.11 -7.54
CA SER A 21 2.61 -1.76 -6.49
C SER A 21 2.97 -0.80 -5.36
N TRP A 22 3.49 0.39 -5.68
CA TRP A 22 3.88 1.37 -4.68
C TRP A 22 2.69 1.96 -3.93
N THR A 23 1.53 2.11 -4.59
CA THR A 23 0.30 2.54 -3.90
C THR A 23 -0.08 1.54 -2.81
N ILE A 24 -0.05 0.23 -3.11
CA ILE A 24 -0.36 -0.81 -2.11
C ILE A 24 0.65 -0.77 -0.96
N VAL A 25 1.94 -0.66 -1.28
CA VAL A 25 3.01 -0.61 -0.26
C VAL A 25 2.84 0.60 0.66
N LEU A 26 2.57 1.79 0.11
CA LEU A 26 2.36 3.01 0.89
C LEU A 26 1.12 2.91 1.79
N CYS A 27 0.02 2.37 1.27
CA CYS A 27 -1.18 2.11 2.07
C CYS A 27 -0.88 1.13 3.22
N PHE A 28 -0.14 0.06 2.93
CA PHE A 28 0.22 -0.94 3.93
C PHE A 28 1.16 -0.38 5.01
N ILE A 29 2.16 0.42 4.62
CA ILE A 29 3.06 1.10 5.55
C ILE A 29 2.26 2.03 6.48
N GLY A 30 1.35 2.85 5.94
CA GLY A 30 0.51 3.73 6.74
C GLY A 30 -0.38 2.97 7.73
N PHE A 31 -1.00 1.88 7.27
CA PHE A 31 -1.82 1.02 8.11
C PHE A 31 -1.00 0.35 9.23
N GLN A 32 0.17 -0.20 8.88
CA GLN A 32 1.04 -0.88 9.84
C GLN A 32 1.60 0.09 10.89
N TYR A 33 1.99 1.30 10.48
CA TYR A 33 2.45 2.34 11.39
C TYR A 33 1.39 2.69 12.44
N GLN A 34 0.15 2.87 11.99
CA GLN A 34 -0.98 3.15 12.88
C GLN A 34 -1.23 1.99 13.85
N ARG A 35 -1.29 0.77 13.33
CA ARG A 35 -1.51 -0.44 14.12
C ARG A 35 -0.43 -0.68 15.17
N GLU A 36 0.82 -0.46 14.81
CA GLU A 36 1.94 -0.66 15.74
C GLU A 36 1.89 0.32 16.92
N LYS A 37 1.58 1.59 16.63
CA LYS A 37 1.41 2.61 17.67
C LYS A 37 0.26 2.27 18.64
N GLU A 38 -0.86 1.84 18.11
CA GLU A 38 -2.01 1.39 18.93
C GLU A 38 -1.62 0.18 19.79
N TYR A 39 -1.03 -0.84 19.18
CA TYR A 39 -0.62 -2.05 19.88
C TYR A 39 0.36 -1.78 21.03
N LYS A 40 1.39 -0.95 20.78
CA LYS A 40 2.37 -0.59 21.80
C LYS A 40 1.74 0.18 22.96
N SER A 41 0.79 1.08 22.68
CA SER A 41 0.08 1.82 23.72
C SER A 41 -0.88 0.92 24.53
N GLU A 42 -1.57 -0.01 23.88
CA GLU A 42 -2.41 -1.00 24.54
C GLU A 42 -1.60 -1.96 25.42
N PHE A 43 -0.45 -2.41 24.91
CA PHE A 43 0.46 -3.27 25.67
C PHE A 43 0.97 -2.58 26.94
N LEU A 44 1.41 -1.32 26.81
CA LEU A 44 1.83 -0.50 27.95
C LEU A 44 0.67 -0.31 28.95
N ASN A 45 -0.52 0.01 28.47
CA ASN A 45 -1.71 0.14 29.29
C ASN A 45 -2.02 -1.17 30.05
N ALA A 46 -1.95 -2.32 29.37
CA ALA A 46 -2.20 -3.62 30.01
C ALA A 46 -1.24 -3.93 31.16
N GLN A 47 0.06 -3.57 31.02
CA GLN A 47 1.05 -3.70 32.11
C GLN A 47 0.68 -2.81 33.30
N LEU A 48 0.31 -1.56 33.04
CA LEU A 48 -0.11 -0.64 34.10
C LEU A 48 -1.41 -1.07 34.78
N GLN A 49 -2.35 -1.58 34.02
CA GLN A 49 -3.62 -2.10 34.56
C GLN A 49 -3.40 -3.33 35.42
N GLN A 50 -2.47 -4.21 35.07
CA GLN A 50 -2.13 -5.34 35.93
C GLN A 50 -1.63 -4.84 37.29
N TYR A 51 -0.74 -3.88 37.31
CA TYR A 51 -0.27 -3.26 38.57
C TYR A 51 -1.41 -2.56 39.31
N ASN A 52 -2.27 -1.80 38.61
CA ASN A 52 -3.43 -1.13 39.19
C ASN A 52 -4.38 -2.12 39.88
N ARG A 53 -4.67 -3.27 39.27
CA ARG A 53 -5.55 -4.31 39.83
C ARG A 53 -4.99 -4.88 41.13
N HIS A 54 -3.71 -5.24 41.15
CA HIS A 54 -3.08 -5.74 42.39
C HIS A 54 -3.11 -4.70 43.51
N LEU A 55 -2.90 -3.43 43.19
CA LEU A 55 -3.00 -2.36 44.18
C LEU A 55 -4.46 -2.15 44.63
N LEU A 56 -5.42 -2.26 43.70
CA LEU A 56 -6.86 -2.22 44.04
C LEU A 56 -7.23 -3.32 45.03
N ASP A 57 -6.83 -4.56 44.79
CA ASP A 57 -7.10 -5.69 45.67
C ASP A 57 -6.58 -5.38 47.07
N THR A 58 -5.37 -4.85 47.20
CA THR A 58 -4.75 -4.44 48.49
C THR A 58 -5.60 -3.37 49.20
N VAL A 59 -6.03 -2.33 48.47
CA VAL A 59 -6.83 -1.22 49.01
C VAL A 59 -8.20 -1.69 49.43
N GLU A 60 -8.84 -2.56 48.68
CA GLU A 60 -10.19 -3.07 48.95
C GLU A 60 -10.24 -4.06 50.13
N GLU A 61 -9.17 -4.82 50.32
CA GLU A 61 -8.96 -5.67 51.47
C GLU A 61 -8.64 -4.86 52.78
N GLY A 62 -8.43 -3.55 52.61
CA GLY A 62 -8.11 -2.67 53.76
C GLY A 62 -6.70 -2.82 54.29
N LEU A 63 -5.81 -3.36 53.44
CA LEU A 63 -4.39 -3.48 53.78
C LEU A 63 -3.70 -2.13 53.57
N PRO A 64 -2.55 -1.87 54.26
CA PRO A 64 -1.81 -0.65 54.10
C PRO A 64 -1.16 -0.58 52.69
N TYR A 65 -1.79 0.21 51.80
CA TYR A 65 -1.34 0.37 50.43
C TYR A 65 -0.02 1.08 50.27
N GLU A 66 0.39 1.88 51.29
CA GLU A 66 1.70 2.52 51.36
C GLU A 66 2.80 1.48 51.42
N ASP A 67 2.60 0.42 52.20
CA ASP A 67 3.56 -0.71 52.30
C ASP A 67 3.65 -1.48 50.98
N TYR A 68 2.52 -1.65 50.31
CA TYR A 68 2.50 -2.27 48.97
C TYR A 68 3.31 -1.44 47.97
N ILE A 69 3.06 -0.12 47.91
CA ILE A 69 3.75 0.80 47.00
C ILE A 69 5.25 0.90 47.27
N ALA A 70 5.65 0.77 48.56
CA ALA A 70 7.05 0.84 48.96
C ALA A 70 7.84 -0.46 48.69
N ASN A 71 7.20 -1.62 48.86
CA ASN A 71 7.87 -2.92 48.90
C ASN A 71 7.69 -3.78 47.65
N HIS A 72 6.72 -3.45 46.75
CA HIS A 72 6.51 -4.21 45.51
C HIS A 72 7.21 -3.56 44.33
N ASP A 73 7.78 -4.40 43.46
CA ASP A 73 8.41 -3.97 42.24
C ASP A 73 7.45 -3.20 41.35
N LYS A 74 7.82 -1.98 41.02
CA LYS A 74 7.08 -1.14 40.10
C LYS A 74 7.45 -1.51 38.66
N PRO A 75 6.49 -1.56 37.75
CA PRO A 75 6.80 -1.85 36.34
C PRO A 75 7.71 -0.78 35.68
N PHE A 76 7.82 0.40 36.30
CA PHE A 76 8.67 1.52 35.87
C PHE A 76 9.19 2.31 37.04
N ASP A 77 10.45 2.76 36.96
CA ASP A 77 11.16 3.46 38.06
C ASP A 77 10.45 4.78 38.45
N GLU A 78 9.99 5.56 37.49
CA GLU A 78 9.33 6.85 37.70
C GLU A 78 7.78 6.71 37.67
N LEU A 79 7.24 5.67 38.30
CA LEU A 79 5.79 5.47 38.31
C LEU A 79 5.12 6.39 39.34
N ARG A 80 4.28 7.32 38.84
CA ARG A 80 3.36 8.08 39.68
C ARG A 80 2.09 7.29 39.91
N ILE A 81 1.65 7.21 41.16
CA ILE A 81 0.53 6.44 41.63
C ILE A 81 -0.43 7.37 42.36
N SER A 82 -1.71 7.38 41.97
CA SER A 82 -2.75 8.13 42.65
C SER A 82 -3.94 7.21 42.95
N ILE A 83 -4.48 7.31 44.17
CA ILE A 83 -5.74 6.67 44.57
C ILE A 83 -6.81 7.75 44.58
N ILE A 84 -7.92 7.52 43.88
CA ILE A 84 -8.94 8.51 43.63
C ILE A 84 -10.28 7.93 44.09
N ALA A 85 -11.03 8.65 44.89
CA ALA A 85 -12.38 8.28 45.26
C ALA A 85 -13.31 8.31 44.03
N LEU A 86 -14.40 7.57 44.01
CA LEU A 86 -15.39 7.59 42.91
C LEU A 86 -16.00 8.98 42.66
N SER A 87 -15.94 9.87 43.66
CA SER A 87 -16.29 11.29 43.48
C SER A 87 -15.31 12.10 42.66
N GLY A 88 -14.10 11.53 42.40
CA GLY A 88 -12.99 12.20 41.71
C GLY A 88 -11.99 12.89 42.64
N ALA A 89 -12.22 12.90 43.96
CA ALA A 89 -11.26 13.46 44.92
C ALA A 89 -10.04 12.55 45.05
N VAL A 90 -8.82 13.11 45.02
CA VAL A 90 -7.57 12.35 45.19
C VAL A 90 -7.35 12.09 46.67
N VAL A 91 -7.25 10.82 47.04
CA VAL A 91 -7.04 10.35 48.42
C VAL A 91 -5.54 10.14 48.72
N TYR A 92 -4.81 9.75 47.72
CA TYR A 92 -3.37 9.52 47.79
C TYR A 92 -2.68 9.84 46.47
N ASP A 93 -1.49 10.40 46.53
CA ASP A 93 -0.56 10.57 45.40
C ASP A 93 0.87 10.47 45.91
N ASN A 94 1.71 9.63 45.31
CA ASN A 94 3.09 9.39 45.76
C ASN A 94 4.07 10.49 45.33
N THR A 95 3.63 11.46 44.51
CA THR A 95 4.52 12.46 43.93
C THR A 95 4.15 13.88 44.33
N ILE A 96 2.88 14.18 44.48
CA ILE A 96 2.37 15.55 44.69
C ILE A 96 1.50 15.60 45.94
N SER A 97 1.65 16.72 46.71
CA SER A 97 0.80 16.96 47.88
C SER A 97 -0.68 17.08 47.52
N LEU A 98 -1.52 16.45 48.33
CA LEU A 98 -2.97 16.41 48.12
C LEU A 98 -3.63 17.82 48.07
N ASP A 99 -3.07 18.78 48.84
CA ASP A 99 -3.57 20.15 48.90
C ASP A 99 -3.48 20.92 47.57
N SER A 100 -2.60 20.45 46.66
CA SER A 100 -2.40 21.05 45.32
C SER A 100 -3.09 20.31 44.21
N LEU A 101 -3.90 19.29 44.51
CA LEU A 101 -4.56 18.47 43.52
C LEU A 101 -6.04 18.81 43.37
N ASP A 102 -6.47 19.15 42.18
CA ASP A 102 -7.86 19.33 41.81
C ASP A 102 -8.64 18.02 41.72
N ASN A 103 -9.97 18.13 41.62
CA ASN A 103 -10.82 16.95 41.37
C ASN A 103 -10.50 16.33 39.98
N HIS A 104 -10.29 15.03 39.95
CA HIS A 104 -9.85 14.30 38.78
C HIS A 104 -10.98 13.62 37.98
N ARG A 105 -12.25 13.76 38.39
CA ARG A 105 -13.39 13.09 37.73
C ARG A 105 -13.53 13.41 36.25
N GLY A 106 -13.19 14.64 35.85
CA GLY A 106 -13.24 15.09 34.44
C GLY A 106 -12.04 14.71 33.60
N ARG A 107 -11.07 13.98 34.16
CA ARG A 107 -9.91 13.50 33.40
C ARG A 107 -10.32 12.33 32.51
N SER A 108 -9.91 12.31 31.24
CA SER A 108 -10.37 11.33 30.25
C SER A 108 -10.14 9.88 30.71
N GLU A 109 -8.98 9.58 31.28
CA GLU A 109 -8.65 8.25 31.79
C GLU A 109 -9.53 7.85 32.98
N VAL A 110 -9.85 8.79 33.86
CA VAL A 110 -10.70 8.56 35.04
C VAL A 110 -12.17 8.44 34.62
N ALA A 111 -12.65 9.30 33.73
CA ALA A 111 -14.01 9.24 33.21
C ALA A 111 -14.28 7.93 32.47
N ASN A 112 -13.33 7.48 31.63
CA ASN A 112 -13.42 6.18 30.97
C ASN A 112 -13.39 5.02 31.96
N ALA A 113 -12.55 5.09 33.00
CA ALA A 113 -12.50 4.07 34.05
C ALA A 113 -13.83 4.02 34.83
N LEU A 114 -14.48 5.15 35.10
CA LEU A 114 -15.78 5.20 35.74
C LEU A 114 -16.88 4.56 34.90
N GLU A 115 -16.82 4.72 33.58
CA GLU A 115 -17.84 4.21 32.66
C GLU A 115 -17.60 2.74 32.26
N LYS A 116 -16.34 2.37 31.94
CA LYS A 116 -15.96 1.09 31.33
C LYS A 116 -15.20 0.16 32.25
N GLY A 117 -14.89 0.60 33.48
CA GLY A 117 -14.00 -0.12 34.41
C GLY A 117 -12.52 0.21 34.26
N GLU A 118 -12.09 0.65 33.09
CA GLU A 118 -10.71 1.01 32.78
C GLU A 118 -10.64 2.13 31.75
N GLY A 119 -9.53 2.89 31.80
CA GLY A 119 -9.30 3.97 30.86
C GLY A 119 -7.82 4.37 30.83
N TYR A 120 -7.36 4.86 29.68
CA TYR A 120 -6.01 5.38 29.53
C TYR A 120 -5.96 6.62 28.65
N ASN A 121 -4.85 7.36 28.75
CA ASN A 121 -4.53 8.49 27.88
C ASN A 121 -3.04 8.47 27.56
N ILE A 122 -2.71 8.44 26.28
CA ILE A 122 -1.33 8.23 25.78
C ILE A 122 -0.41 9.40 26.12
N SER A 123 -0.92 10.63 26.02
CA SER A 123 -0.12 11.83 26.27
C SER A 123 -1.04 12.95 26.71
N ARG A 124 -0.96 13.30 27.99
CA ARG A 124 -1.69 14.43 28.56
C ARG A 124 -0.79 15.24 29.50
N GLN A 125 -0.81 16.55 29.32
CA GLN A 125 -0.11 17.45 30.22
C GLN A 125 -0.76 17.44 31.61
N SER A 126 0.05 17.21 32.62
CA SER A 126 -0.35 17.27 34.03
C SER A 126 -0.56 18.74 34.44
N ALA A 127 -1.71 19.03 35.03
CA ALA A 127 -1.98 20.38 35.54
C ALA A 127 -1.15 20.74 36.78
N SER A 128 -0.60 19.72 37.46
CA SER A 128 0.11 19.90 38.73
C SER A 128 1.60 20.22 38.57
N ASP A 129 2.28 19.64 37.54
CA ASP A 129 3.72 19.79 37.33
C ASP A 129 4.11 20.20 35.90
N GLY A 130 3.11 20.32 34.99
CA GLY A 130 3.31 20.74 33.62
C GLY A 130 3.97 19.69 32.71
N ARG A 131 4.32 18.52 33.21
CA ARG A 131 4.90 17.43 32.43
C ARG A 131 3.83 16.64 31.68
N GLU A 132 4.21 16.05 30.57
CA GLU A 132 3.35 15.08 29.88
C GLU A 132 3.52 13.68 30.48
N TYR A 133 2.38 12.97 30.58
CA TYR A 133 2.34 11.62 31.12
C TYR A 133 1.47 10.71 30.25
N PHE A 134 1.83 9.43 30.21
CA PHE A 134 0.93 8.35 29.86
C PHE A 134 0.16 7.95 31.13
N TYR A 135 -1.17 8.01 31.08
CA TYR A 135 -2.03 7.68 32.21
C TYR A 135 -2.78 6.39 31.97
N SER A 136 -2.87 5.53 32.99
CA SER A 136 -3.76 4.37 33.05
C SER A 136 -4.57 4.42 34.34
N ALA A 137 -5.87 4.18 34.26
CA ALA A 137 -6.77 4.18 35.39
C ALA A 137 -7.63 2.91 35.40
N THR A 138 -7.79 2.30 36.56
CA THR A 138 -8.61 1.11 36.78
C THR A 138 -9.56 1.36 37.95
N ARG A 139 -10.84 1.12 37.70
CA ARG A 139 -11.90 1.30 38.70
C ARG A 139 -12.07 0.04 39.52
N GLY A 140 -12.09 0.18 40.85
CA GLY A 140 -12.59 -0.80 41.81
C GLY A 140 -13.98 -0.44 42.32
N ASP A 141 -14.39 -1.12 43.38
CA ASP A 141 -15.72 -0.91 44.01
C ASP A 141 -15.79 0.40 44.78
N ARG A 142 -14.69 0.81 45.42
CA ARG A 142 -14.65 2.00 46.30
C ARG A 142 -13.79 3.12 45.75
N VAL A 143 -12.75 2.79 45.03
CA VAL A 143 -11.73 3.72 44.53
C VAL A 143 -11.34 3.44 43.09
N ILE A 144 -10.60 4.37 42.52
CA ILE A 144 -9.93 4.23 41.24
C ILE A 144 -8.43 4.32 41.50
N VAL A 145 -7.68 3.35 41.07
CA VAL A 145 -6.20 3.44 41.02
C VAL A 145 -5.81 4.00 39.66
N ARG A 146 -5.02 5.06 39.70
CA ARG A 146 -4.45 5.68 38.50
C ARG A 146 -2.94 5.65 38.59
N THR A 147 -2.30 5.08 37.58
CA THR A 147 -0.85 5.15 37.37
C THR A 147 -0.52 6.09 36.23
N ALA A 148 0.65 6.72 36.32
CA ALA A 148 1.15 7.59 35.27
C ALA A 148 2.66 7.44 35.11
N ILE A 149 3.12 7.39 33.85
CA ILE A 149 4.53 7.37 33.48
C ILE A 149 4.85 8.67 32.77
N PRO A 150 5.94 9.38 33.15
CA PRO A 150 6.37 10.56 32.42
C PRO A 150 6.60 10.25 30.95
N TYR A 151 6.07 11.10 30.07
CA TYR A 151 6.26 10.97 28.62
C TYR A 151 7.66 11.45 28.25
N SER A 152 8.66 10.66 28.69
CA SER A 152 10.08 10.88 28.41
C SER A 152 10.43 10.50 26.96
N ASN A 153 11.60 10.90 26.50
CA ASN A 153 12.10 10.47 25.21
C ASN A 153 12.16 8.94 25.11
N THR A 154 12.54 8.25 26.19
CA THR A 154 12.56 6.78 26.23
C THR A 154 11.18 6.16 26.00
N LEU A 155 10.13 6.70 26.64
CA LEU A 155 8.76 6.23 26.44
C LEU A 155 8.27 6.55 25.03
N ARG A 156 8.61 7.70 24.52
CA ARG A 156 8.31 8.10 23.15
C ARG A 156 8.92 7.14 22.14
N ASP A 157 10.22 6.84 22.30
CA ASP A 157 10.94 5.89 21.43
C ASP A 157 10.32 4.47 21.52
N MET A 158 9.87 4.06 22.71
CA MET A 158 9.16 2.78 22.89
C MET A 158 7.82 2.74 22.16
N LEU A 159 7.09 3.86 22.10
CA LEU A 159 5.78 3.96 21.45
C LEU A 159 5.86 4.26 19.96
N GLU A 160 7.00 4.74 19.46
CA GLU A 160 7.20 4.96 18.03
C GLU A 160 7.34 3.62 17.28
N ALA A 161 6.90 3.62 16.02
CA ALA A 161 7.00 2.44 15.16
C ALA A 161 8.46 2.16 14.78
N ASP A 162 8.80 0.88 14.66
CA ASP A 162 10.15 0.44 14.33
C ASP A 162 10.55 0.78 12.89
N TRP A 163 11.58 1.60 12.75
CA TRP A 163 12.16 1.96 11.45
C TRP A 163 12.68 0.75 10.67
N SER A 164 13.08 -0.32 11.36
CA SER A 164 13.56 -1.56 10.72
C SER A 164 12.55 -2.16 9.77
N PHE A 165 11.28 -2.17 10.15
CA PHE A 165 10.19 -2.65 9.31
C PHE A 165 10.07 -1.82 8.01
N LEU A 166 10.14 -0.48 8.11
CA LEU A 166 10.07 0.42 6.95
C LEU A 166 11.23 0.17 5.98
N VAL A 167 12.45 0.02 6.51
CA VAL A 167 13.64 -0.27 5.68
C VAL A 167 13.49 -1.59 4.94
N VAL A 168 13.00 -2.64 5.59
CA VAL A 168 12.76 -3.95 4.97
C VAL A 168 11.71 -3.84 3.87
N MET A 169 10.58 -3.19 4.13
CA MET A 169 9.49 -3.02 3.15
C MET A 169 9.92 -2.24 1.92
N ILE A 170 10.65 -1.14 2.12
CA ILE A 170 11.19 -0.33 1.02
C ILE A 170 12.20 -1.15 0.19
N SER A 171 13.09 -1.90 0.86
CA SER A 171 14.09 -2.73 0.18
C SER A 171 13.46 -3.81 -0.69
N ILE A 172 12.45 -4.52 -0.16
CA ILE A 172 11.68 -5.53 -0.92
C ILE A 172 10.98 -4.87 -2.12
N SER A 173 10.32 -3.72 -1.91
CA SER A 173 9.61 -3.00 -2.97
C SER A 173 10.55 -2.54 -4.08
N LEU A 174 11.76 -2.10 -3.72
CA LEU A 174 12.78 -1.72 -4.68
C LEU A 174 13.27 -2.92 -5.50
N ALA A 175 13.54 -4.05 -4.84
CA ALA A 175 13.94 -5.29 -5.51
C ALA A 175 12.85 -5.78 -6.48
N MET A 176 11.60 -5.76 -6.07
CA MET A 176 10.45 -6.12 -6.92
C MET A 176 10.29 -5.15 -8.10
N SER A 177 10.54 -3.87 -7.91
CA SER A 177 10.51 -2.86 -8.98
C SER A 177 11.59 -3.13 -10.04
N ILE A 178 12.79 -3.49 -9.61
CA ILE A 178 13.90 -3.87 -10.52
C ILE A 178 13.51 -5.14 -11.31
N LEU A 179 12.96 -6.15 -10.65
CA LEU A 179 12.51 -7.39 -11.30
C LEU A 179 11.40 -7.11 -12.32
N ALA A 180 10.42 -6.28 -11.95
CA ALA A 180 9.34 -5.85 -12.84
C ALA A 180 9.89 -5.10 -14.09
N TYR A 181 10.92 -4.28 -13.93
CA TYR A 181 11.57 -3.60 -15.06
C TYR A 181 12.16 -4.59 -16.06
N PHE A 182 12.91 -5.59 -15.58
CA PHE A 182 13.53 -6.58 -16.48
C PHE A 182 12.49 -7.47 -17.16
N THR A 183 11.46 -7.89 -16.44
CA THR A 183 10.38 -8.73 -16.99
C THR A 183 9.55 -7.99 -18.02
N THR A 184 9.14 -6.76 -17.76
CA THR A 184 8.37 -5.94 -18.72
C THR A 184 9.20 -5.57 -19.95
N ARG A 185 10.49 -5.31 -19.79
CA ARG A 185 11.41 -5.07 -20.90
C ARG A 185 11.58 -6.30 -21.81
N LYS A 186 11.68 -7.49 -21.21
CA LYS A 186 11.76 -8.74 -21.96
C LYS A 186 10.45 -8.99 -22.72
N LEU A 187 9.34 -8.92 -22.03
CA LEU A 187 8.01 -9.09 -22.62
C LEU A 187 7.75 -8.12 -23.77
N GLY A 188 8.11 -6.85 -23.61
CA GLY A 188 7.98 -5.85 -24.67
C GLY A 188 8.75 -6.19 -25.93
N LYS A 189 9.98 -6.72 -25.80
CA LYS A 189 10.77 -7.17 -26.95
C LYS A 189 10.14 -8.38 -27.65
N ASP A 190 9.58 -9.31 -26.88
CA ASP A 190 8.97 -10.51 -27.44
C ASP A 190 7.67 -10.16 -28.19
N ILE A 191 6.83 -9.27 -27.66
CA ILE A 191 5.64 -8.75 -28.33
C ILE A 191 6.03 -8.02 -29.64
N GLU A 192 7.09 -7.19 -29.61
CA GLU A 192 7.54 -6.47 -30.79
C GLU A 192 8.04 -7.42 -31.90
N ARG A 193 8.67 -8.53 -31.52
CA ARG A 193 9.07 -9.59 -32.45
C ARG A 193 7.86 -10.25 -33.09
N VAL A 194 6.85 -10.64 -32.29
CA VAL A 194 5.62 -11.26 -32.79
C VAL A 194 4.91 -10.33 -33.76
N ASN A 195 4.71 -9.07 -33.42
CA ASN A 195 4.07 -8.07 -34.27
C ASN A 195 4.83 -7.86 -35.60
N ARG A 196 6.16 -7.91 -35.59
CA ARG A 196 6.97 -7.85 -36.83
C ARG A 196 6.76 -9.08 -37.69
N TYR A 197 6.73 -10.27 -37.09
CA TYR A 197 6.47 -11.52 -37.79
C TYR A 197 5.10 -11.52 -38.48
N GLU A 198 4.07 -11.10 -37.76
CA GLU A 198 2.69 -11.00 -38.30
C GLU A 198 2.62 -9.99 -39.46
N ALA A 199 3.22 -8.82 -39.29
CA ALA A 199 3.26 -7.80 -40.33
C ALA A 199 4.01 -8.27 -41.59
N GLU A 200 5.09 -9.06 -41.44
CA GLU A 200 5.85 -9.62 -42.56
C GLU A 200 5.08 -10.74 -43.27
N GLN A 201 4.40 -11.60 -42.53
CA GLN A 201 3.49 -12.61 -43.10
C GLN A 201 2.35 -11.99 -43.89
N GLU A 202 1.70 -10.96 -43.38
CA GLU A 202 0.63 -10.26 -44.08
C GLU A 202 1.13 -9.57 -45.35
N ARG A 203 2.29 -8.92 -45.31
CA ARG A 203 2.96 -8.38 -46.50
C ARG A 203 3.23 -9.46 -47.55
N ASN A 204 3.70 -10.62 -47.16
CA ASN A 204 3.99 -11.73 -48.05
C ASN A 204 2.70 -12.33 -48.63
N ARG A 205 1.64 -12.40 -47.86
CA ARG A 205 0.32 -12.82 -48.30
C ARG A 205 -0.25 -11.88 -49.37
N ILE A 206 -0.22 -10.57 -49.09
CA ILE A 206 -0.67 -9.55 -50.07
C ILE A 206 0.17 -9.61 -51.34
N LYS A 207 1.52 -9.72 -51.26
CA LYS A 207 2.38 -9.88 -52.42
C LYS A 207 1.96 -11.10 -53.28
N ARG A 208 1.74 -12.26 -52.63
CA ARG A 208 1.31 -13.49 -53.37
C ARG A 208 -0.02 -13.32 -54.05
N GLN A 209 -0.98 -12.72 -53.36
CA GLN A 209 -2.32 -12.44 -53.94
C GLN A 209 -2.20 -11.50 -55.14
N LEU A 210 -1.43 -10.42 -54.98
CA LEU A 210 -1.21 -9.45 -56.06
C LEU A 210 -0.53 -10.12 -57.28
N THR A 211 0.53 -10.92 -57.05
CA THR A 211 1.22 -11.64 -58.12
C THR A 211 0.33 -12.63 -58.84
N ASN A 212 -0.51 -13.37 -58.08
CA ASN A 212 -1.45 -14.31 -58.67
C ASN A 212 -2.54 -13.60 -59.52
N ASN A 213 -3.07 -12.49 -59.01
CA ASN A 213 -4.07 -11.71 -59.74
C ASN A 213 -3.47 -11.12 -61.04
N ILE A 214 -2.25 -10.54 -60.96
CA ILE A 214 -1.58 -10.03 -62.16
C ILE A 214 -1.30 -11.15 -63.17
N ASN A 215 -0.82 -12.31 -62.73
CA ASN A 215 -0.62 -13.45 -63.60
C ASN A 215 -1.88 -13.90 -64.29
N HIS A 216 -3.02 -13.93 -63.57
CA HIS A 216 -4.30 -14.25 -64.18
C HIS A 216 -4.79 -13.21 -65.16
N GLU A 217 -4.67 -11.93 -64.85
CA GLU A 217 -5.08 -10.83 -65.73
C GLU A 217 -4.17 -10.69 -66.97
N LEU A 218 -2.89 -11.04 -66.84
CA LEU A 218 -1.95 -11.05 -68.00
C LEU A 218 -2.10 -12.28 -68.88
N LYS A 219 -2.50 -13.44 -68.32
CA LYS A 219 -2.67 -14.67 -69.07
C LYS A 219 -3.72 -14.56 -70.20
N THR A 220 -4.79 -13.85 -69.92
CA THR A 220 -5.91 -13.67 -70.88
C THR A 220 -5.49 -12.85 -72.12
N PRO A 221 -4.90 -11.63 -71.98
CA PRO A 221 -4.46 -10.86 -73.15
C PRO A 221 -3.32 -11.53 -73.92
N VAL A 222 -2.37 -12.16 -73.14
CA VAL A 222 -1.24 -12.90 -73.79
C VAL A 222 -1.78 -14.07 -74.59
N ALA A 223 -2.74 -14.85 -74.08
CA ALA A 223 -3.38 -15.93 -74.86
C ALA A 223 -4.14 -15.41 -76.10
N SER A 224 -4.84 -14.26 -75.98
CA SER A 224 -5.50 -13.62 -77.15
C SER A 224 -4.49 -13.21 -78.20
N ILE A 225 -3.39 -12.58 -77.83
CA ILE A 225 -2.30 -12.18 -78.75
C ILE A 225 -1.70 -13.42 -79.41
N GLN A 226 -1.43 -14.48 -78.65
CA GLN A 226 -0.90 -15.72 -79.16
C GLN A 226 -1.84 -16.34 -80.20
N VAL A 227 -3.14 -16.47 -79.95
CA VAL A 227 -4.14 -16.98 -80.86
C VAL A 227 -4.20 -16.11 -82.12
N CYS A 228 -4.17 -14.79 -82.00
CA CYS A 228 -4.15 -13.88 -83.17
C CYS A 228 -2.90 -14.11 -84.04
N LEU A 229 -1.70 -14.21 -83.41
CA LEU A 229 -0.44 -14.47 -84.13
C LEU A 229 -0.40 -15.85 -84.79
N GLU A 230 -0.89 -16.91 -84.13
CA GLU A 230 -0.97 -18.26 -84.69
C GLU A 230 -1.89 -18.27 -85.88
N THR A 231 -3.02 -17.56 -85.80
CA THR A 231 -3.96 -17.45 -86.89
C THR A 231 -3.39 -16.73 -88.10
N LEU A 232 -2.63 -15.67 -87.92
CA LEU A 232 -1.94 -14.92 -88.99
C LEU A 232 -0.80 -15.73 -89.64
N LEU A 233 -0.15 -16.61 -88.88
CA LEU A 233 1.01 -17.44 -89.32
C LEU A 233 0.56 -18.74 -89.97
N SER A 234 -0.70 -19.24 -89.77
CA SER A 234 -1.16 -20.53 -90.26
C SER A 234 -1.44 -20.58 -91.74
N GLY A 235 -1.17 -19.53 -92.48
CA GLY A 235 -1.25 -19.52 -93.96
C GLY A 235 -2.64 -19.67 -94.50
N ILE A 236 -3.69 -19.62 -93.69
CA ILE A 236 -5.10 -19.62 -94.14
C ILE A 236 -5.34 -18.33 -94.86
N ALA A 237 -5.81 -18.37 -96.09
CA ALA A 237 -6.11 -17.21 -96.92
C ALA A 237 -7.29 -16.41 -96.31
N LEU A 238 -6.95 -15.51 -95.43
CA LEU A 238 -7.86 -14.54 -94.83
C LEU A 238 -8.02 -13.37 -95.78
N SER A 239 -9.31 -12.92 -96.04
CA SER A 239 -9.49 -11.68 -96.72
C SER A 239 -8.88 -10.50 -96.02
N GLU A 240 -8.40 -9.49 -96.75
CA GLU A 240 -7.69 -8.32 -96.22
C GLU A 240 -8.50 -7.64 -95.10
N ASP A 241 -9.81 -7.57 -95.14
CA ASP A 241 -10.68 -7.02 -94.11
C ASP A 241 -10.68 -7.83 -92.81
N LYS A 242 -10.62 -9.16 -92.83
CA LYS A 242 -10.54 -10.02 -91.68
C LYS A 242 -9.18 -9.95 -91.04
N ARG A 243 -8.11 -9.71 -91.80
CA ARG A 243 -6.77 -9.53 -91.31
C ARG A 243 -6.61 -8.24 -90.57
N GLN A 244 -7.20 -7.14 -91.06
CA GLN A 244 -7.22 -5.86 -90.32
C GLN A 244 -8.06 -5.93 -89.04
N GLU A 245 -9.18 -6.60 -89.01
CA GLU A 245 -10.04 -6.82 -87.85
C GLU A 245 -9.27 -7.60 -86.71
N LEU A 246 -8.52 -8.65 -87.11
CA LEU A 246 -7.69 -9.43 -86.18
C LEU A 246 -6.56 -8.61 -85.57
N ILE A 247 -5.89 -7.80 -86.37
CA ILE A 247 -4.82 -6.91 -85.95
C ILE A 247 -5.38 -5.82 -84.99
N GLY A 248 -6.57 -5.33 -85.25
CA GLY A 248 -7.23 -4.35 -84.36
C GLY A 248 -7.73 -4.89 -83.06
N ARG A 249 -7.87 -6.21 -82.92
CA ARG A 249 -8.26 -6.89 -81.63
C ARG A 249 -7.07 -7.36 -80.79
N CYS A 250 -5.88 -7.41 -81.39
CA CYS A 250 -4.65 -7.75 -80.69
C CYS A 250 -4.04 -6.53 -79.99
#